data_fcf8e65fcd87f4f5356d6838d0d7f41d
#
_entry.id   fcf8e65fcd87f4f5356d6838d0d7f41d
#
_cell.length_a   1.000
_cell.length_b   1.000
_cell.length_c   1.000
_cell.angle_alpha   90.00
_cell.angle_beta   90.00
_cell.angle_gamma   90.00
#
_symmetry.space_group_name_H-M   'P 1'
#
loop_
_entity.id
_entity.type
_entity.pdbx_description
1 polymer ?
#
loop_
_entity_poly.entity_id
_entity_poly.type
_entity_poly.pdbx_seq_one_letter_code
_entity_poly.pdbx_strand_id
1 'polypeptide(L)'
;TGGVPEVEAMKEQLTAKGKLITGSTVLPVACDNLTGETLKEFGRQMQQADALLIMTCAFGVQTVARQMKAMVVPALDTLFIGKETGPGLFDEVCTQCGTCILGETGGICPVTTCHKGLVNGPCGGTNDGRCEIDSEKDCAWTLIYNRLKELGRLDSMRVLQKPRNHQGEPSPGKYRLA
;
A
#
# COMPACT_ATOMS: atom_id res chain seq x y z
N THR A 1 4.33 -7.52 -5.71
CA THR A 1 4.59 -8.50 -4.62
C THR A 1 4.19 -9.93 -4.95
N GLY A 2 3.48 -10.19 -6.03
CA GLY A 2 2.99 -11.52 -6.42
C GLY A 2 2.93 -11.67 -7.94
N GLY A 3 3.88 -11.09 -8.66
CA GLY A 3 4.02 -11.27 -10.10
C GLY A 3 4.52 -12.66 -10.48
N VAL A 4 4.62 -12.92 -11.77
CA VAL A 4 5.09 -14.23 -12.28
C VAL A 4 6.47 -14.61 -11.74
N PRO A 5 7.48 -13.72 -11.72
CA PRO A 5 8.81 -14.06 -11.21
C PRO A 5 8.78 -14.47 -9.72
N GLU A 6 8.03 -13.76 -8.89
CA GLU A 6 7.92 -14.03 -7.46
C GLU A 6 7.19 -15.35 -7.19
N VAL A 7 6.15 -15.64 -7.98
CA VAL A 7 5.42 -16.92 -7.88
C VAL A 7 6.32 -18.09 -8.26
N GLU A 8 7.11 -17.99 -9.32
CA GLU A 8 8.04 -19.07 -9.73
C GLU A 8 9.14 -19.27 -8.65
N ALA A 9 9.75 -18.21 -8.15
CA ALA A 9 10.71 -18.30 -7.06
C ALA A 9 10.13 -18.95 -5.80
N MET A 10 8.88 -18.63 -5.45
CA MET A 10 8.19 -19.25 -4.30
C MET A 10 7.92 -20.74 -4.54
N LYS A 11 7.54 -21.13 -5.75
CA LYS A 11 7.35 -22.55 -6.11
C LYS A 11 8.64 -23.36 -5.93
N GLU A 12 9.77 -22.82 -6.37
CA GLU A 12 11.08 -23.45 -6.17
C GLU A 12 11.39 -23.65 -4.69
N GLN A 13 11.19 -22.60 -3.87
CA GLN A 13 11.42 -22.67 -2.43
C GLN A 13 10.53 -23.70 -1.72
N LEU A 14 9.26 -23.77 -2.09
CA LEU A 14 8.32 -24.73 -1.51
C LEU A 14 8.66 -26.17 -1.93
N THR A 15 9.01 -26.37 -3.19
CA THR A 15 9.44 -27.68 -3.71
C THR A 15 10.71 -28.16 -3.02
N ALA A 16 11.69 -27.28 -2.84
CA ALA A 16 12.91 -27.60 -2.09
C ALA A 16 12.64 -28.01 -0.62
N LYS A 17 11.51 -27.53 -0.05
CA LYS A 17 11.02 -27.93 1.28
C LYS A 17 10.09 -29.15 1.26
N GLY A 18 10.04 -29.88 0.16
CA GLY A 18 9.24 -31.09 0.02
C GLY A 18 7.74 -30.86 -0.12
N LYS A 19 7.27 -29.65 -0.47
CA LYS A 19 5.87 -29.37 -0.74
C LYS A 19 5.51 -29.71 -2.18
N LEU A 20 4.34 -30.34 -2.36
CA LEU A 20 3.79 -30.60 -3.69
C LEU A 20 3.01 -29.38 -4.17
N ILE A 21 3.36 -28.84 -5.31
CA ILE A 21 2.64 -27.73 -5.94
C ILE A 21 1.61 -28.29 -6.91
N THR A 22 0.35 -28.15 -6.59
CA THR A 22 -0.78 -28.61 -7.42
C THR A 22 -1.13 -27.64 -8.55
N GLY A 23 -0.77 -26.36 -8.40
CA GLY A 23 -0.97 -25.32 -9.39
C GLY A 23 -0.56 -23.95 -8.91
N SER A 24 -0.47 -23.00 -9.82
CA SER A 24 -0.22 -21.58 -9.52
C SER A 24 -0.88 -20.69 -10.57
N THR A 25 -1.25 -19.50 -10.16
CA THR A 25 -1.80 -18.47 -11.06
C THR A 25 -1.45 -17.08 -10.55
N VAL A 26 -1.42 -16.11 -11.44
CA VAL A 26 -1.26 -14.69 -11.13
C VAL A 26 -2.52 -13.97 -11.57
N LEU A 27 -3.17 -13.28 -10.64
CA LEU A 27 -4.35 -12.46 -10.88
C LEU A 27 -3.94 -11.00 -11.04
N PRO A 28 -4.54 -10.23 -11.95
CA PRO A 28 -4.28 -8.79 -12.08
C PRO A 28 -4.56 -8.04 -10.78
N VAL A 29 -5.67 -8.37 -10.12
CA VAL A 29 -6.08 -7.82 -8.82
C VAL A 29 -6.72 -8.94 -8.00
N ALA A 30 -6.35 -9.07 -6.73
CA ALA A 30 -6.87 -10.10 -5.84
C ALA A 30 -7.88 -9.59 -4.81
N CYS A 31 -8.19 -8.31 -4.79
CA CYS A 31 -9.07 -7.68 -3.79
C CYS A 31 -10.33 -7.03 -4.37
N ASP A 32 -10.64 -7.25 -5.64
CA ASP A 32 -11.84 -6.73 -6.30
C ASP A 32 -13.01 -7.73 -6.30
N ASN A 33 -14.14 -7.29 -6.83
CA ASN A 33 -15.36 -8.10 -6.92
C ASN A 33 -15.27 -9.23 -7.96
N LEU A 34 -14.34 -9.15 -8.91
CA LEU A 34 -14.17 -10.14 -9.99
C LEU A 34 -13.25 -11.30 -9.58
N THR A 35 -12.55 -11.17 -8.45
CA THR A 35 -11.64 -12.21 -7.95
C THR A 35 -12.31 -13.58 -7.87
N GLY A 36 -13.58 -13.63 -7.46
CA GLY A 36 -14.32 -14.89 -7.34
C GLY A 36 -14.62 -15.58 -8.68
N GLU A 37 -14.85 -14.81 -9.73
CA GLU A 37 -15.08 -15.38 -11.06
C GLU A 37 -13.80 -15.97 -11.61
N THR A 38 -12.69 -15.22 -11.49
CA THR A 38 -11.37 -15.70 -11.91
C THR A 38 -10.94 -16.95 -11.12
N LEU A 39 -11.20 -17.01 -9.82
CA LEU A 39 -10.87 -18.17 -9.00
C LEU A 39 -11.66 -19.44 -9.39
N LYS A 40 -12.85 -19.32 -9.97
CA LYS A 40 -13.62 -20.49 -10.46
C LYS A 40 -12.90 -21.22 -11.58
N GLU A 41 -12.16 -20.53 -12.42
CA GLU A 41 -11.40 -21.14 -13.51
C GLU A 41 -10.31 -22.09 -13.01
N PHE A 42 -9.79 -21.85 -11.81
CA PHE A 42 -8.76 -22.65 -11.15
C PHE A 42 -9.30 -23.66 -10.14
N GLY A 43 -10.63 -23.81 -10.07
CA GLY A 43 -11.32 -24.55 -9.01
C GLY A 43 -10.86 -26.00 -8.83
N ARG A 44 -10.51 -26.73 -9.91
CA ARG A 44 -10.04 -28.12 -9.81
C ARG A 44 -8.67 -28.22 -9.16
N GLN A 45 -7.74 -27.33 -9.51
CA GLN A 45 -6.38 -27.33 -8.95
C GLN A 45 -6.41 -26.95 -7.47
N MET A 46 -7.30 -26.01 -7.09
CA MET A 46 -7.47 -25.58 -5.71
C MET A 46 -8.14 -26.62 -4.83
N GLN A 47 -9.05 -27.44 -5.37
CA GLN A 47 -9.71 -28.53 -4.62
C GLN A 47 -8.76 -29.65 -4.22
N GLN A 48 -7.65 -29.81 -4.91
CA GLN A 48 -6.63 -30.84 -4.63
C GLN A 48 -5.54 -30.33 -3.67
N ALA A 49 -5.57 -29.07 -3.31
CA ALA A 49 -4.57 -28.45 -2.43
C ALA A 49 -5.04 -28.47 -0.96
N ASP A 50 -4.14 -28.81 -0.05
CA ASP A 50 -4.38 -28.69 1.40
C ASP A 50 -4.47 -27.21 1.84
N ALA A 51 -3.74 -26.34 1.15
CA ALA A 51 -3.72 -24.89 1.43
C ALA A 51 -3.43 -24.06 0.18
N LEU A 52 -3.89 -22.82 0.18
CA LEU A 52 -3.60 -21.79 -0.82
C LEU A 52 -2.65 -20.76 -0.22
N LEU A 53 -1.42 -20.66 -0.75
CA LEU A 53 -0.49 -19.60 -0.38
C LEU A 53 -0.77 -18.36 -1.23
N ILE A 54 -1.11 -17.25 -0.59
CA ILE A 54 -1.54 -16.02 -1.26
C ILE A 54 -0.48 -14.93 -1.11
N MET A 55 0.11 -14.52 -2.24
CA MET A 55 1.19 -13.54 -2.33
C MET A 55 0.64 -12.14 -2.63
N THR A 56 -0.16 -11.59 -1.73
CA THR A 56 -0.73 -10.24 -1.83
C THR A 56 -0.91 -9.64 -0.44
N CYS A 57 -1.30 -8.36 -0.37
CA CYS A 57 -1.62 -7.70 0.90
C CYS A 57 -2.88 -8.31 1.55
N ALA A 58 -3.14 -7.99 2.80
CA ALA A 58 -4.25 -8.52 3.60
C ALA A 58 -5.62 -8.36 2.94
N PHE A 59 -5.84 -7.35 2.09
CA PHE A 59 -7.10 -7.18 1.38
C PHE A 59 -7.38 -8.34 0.42
N GLY A 60 -6.40 -8.71 -0.41
CA GLY A 60 -6.53 -9.83 -1.33
C GLY A 60 -6.59 -11.17 -0.59
N VAL A 61 -5.79 -11.38 0.46
CA VAL A 61 -5.87 -12.60 1.29
C VAL A 61 -7.27 -12.81 1.84
N GLN A 62 -7.88 -11.78 2.44
CA GLN A 62 -9.23 -11.86 3.00
C GLN A 62 -10.31 -12.05 1.93
N THR A 63 -10.14 -11.42 0.74
CA THR A 63 -11.07 -11.57 -0.37
C THR A 63 -11.07 -13.01 -0.86
N VAL A 64 -9.91 -13.60 -1.09
CA VAL A 64 -9.78 -15.01 -1.48
C VAL A 64 -10.33 -15.95 -0.40
N ALA A 65 -10.00 -15.72 0.87
CA ALA A 65 -10.45 -16.55 1.98
C ALA A 65 -11.98 -16.61 2.11
N ARG A 66 -12.68 -15.50 1.83
CA ARG A 66 -14.16 -15.47 1.86
C ARG A 66 -14.82 -16.26 0.74
N GLN A 67 -14.11 -16.51 -0.35
CA GLN A 67 -14.64 -17.15 -1.55
C GLN A 67 -14.24 -18.62 -1.66
N MET A 68 -13.26 -19.06 -0.88
CA MET A 68 -12.69 -20.40 -0.94
C MET A 68 -13.01 -21.21 0.31
N LYS A 69 -13.28 -22.49 0.12
CA LYS A 69 -13.44 -23.48 1.22
C LYS A 69 -12.13 -24.19 1.55
N ALA A 70 -11.00 -23.62 1.17
CA ALA A 70 -9.66 -24.15 1.44
C ALA A 70 -8.96 -23.29 2.49
N MET A 71 -7.98 -23.85 3.16
CA MET A 71 -7.10 -23.08 4.05
C MET A 71 -6.33 -22.04 3.22
N VAL A 72 -6.37 -20.78 3.64
CA VAL A 72 -5.64 -19.68 3.00
C VAL A 72 -4.53 -19.23 3.92
N VAL A 73 -3.32 -19.18 3.41
CA VAL A 73 -2.11 -18.78 4.12
C VAL A 73 -1.54 -17.52 3.46
N PRO A 74 -1.36 -16.42 4.19
CA PRO A 74 -0.66 -15.25 3.67
C PRO A 74 0.84 -15.58 3.50
N ALA A 75 1.42 -15.19 2.38
CA ALA A 75 2.84 -15.32 2.14
C ALA A 75 3.64 -14.11 2.67
N LEU A 76 2.94 -13.01 2.97
CA LEU A 76 3.51 -11.71 3.31
C LEU A 76 2.74 -11.07 4.47
N ASP A 77 3.45 -10.33 5.30
CA ASP A 77 2.85 -9.39 6.25
C ASP A 77 2.57 -8.05 5.54
N THR A 78 1.39 -7.49 5.78
CA THR A 78 1.03 -6.19 5.23
C THR A 78 1.48 -5.10 6.18
N LEU A 79 2.58 -4.44 5.86
CA LEU A 79 3.20 -3.41 6.70
C LEU A 79 2.62 -2.01 6.44
N PHE A 80 2.27 -1.70 5.19
CA PHE A 80 1.80 -0.38 4.77
C PHE A 80 1.01 -0.44 3.46
N ILE A 81 0.34 0.65 3.10
CA ILE A 81 -0.23 0.86 1.77
C ILE A 81 0.83 1.55 0.92
N GLY A 82 1.43 0.78 0.02
CA GLY A 82 2.55 1.21 -0.82
C GLY A 82 2.21 1.35 -2.29
N LYS A 83 3.06 2.10 -2.96
CA LYS A 83 3.14 2.20 -4.41
C LYS A 83 4.48 1.66 -4.86
N GLU A 84 4.49 0.80 -5.84
CA GLU A 84 5.72 0.35 -6.48
C GLU A 84 6.33 1.51 -7.30
N THR A 85 7.59 1.81 -7.05
CA THR A 85 8.37 2.86 -7.69
C THR A 85 9.48 2.31 -8.58
N GLY A 86 9.76 1.01 -8.47
CA GLY A 86 10.68 0.24 -9.27
C GLY A 86 10.57 -1.23 -8.91
N PRO A 87 11.17 -2.16 -9.67
CA PRO A 87 11.08 -3.60 -9.38
C PRO A 87 11.48 -3.92 -7.95
N GLY A 88 10.50 -4.35 -7.12
CA GLY A 88 10.70 -4.67 -5.71
C GLY A 88 10.89 -3.47 -4.77
N LEU A 89 10.77 -2.23 -5.26
CA LEU A 89 10.87 -1.00 -4.47
C LEU A 89 9.48 -0.41 -4.24
N PHE A 90 9.13 -0.17 -2.99
CA PHE A 90 7.82 0.33 -2.60
C PHE A 90 7.94 1.52 -1.66
N ASP A 91 7.22 2.60 -1.98
CA ASP A 91 7.05 3.74 -1.09
C ASP A 91 5.73 3.65 -0.35
N GLU A 92 5.75 3.92 0.96
CA GLU A 92 4.52 4.14 1.71
C GLU A 92 3.88 5.46 1.25
N VAL A 93 2.64 5.40 0.76
CA VAL A 93 1.98 6.58 0.20
C VAL A 93 0.75 7.02 0.99
N CYS A 94 0.24 6.18 1.91
CA CYS A 94 -0.96 6.51 2.67
C CYS A 94 -1.04 5.72 3.99
N THR A 95 -1.23 6.43 5.10
CA THR A 95 -1.49 5.86 6.43
C THR A 95 -2.97 5.72 6.76
N GLN A 96 -3.88 5.99 5.80
CA GLN A 96 -5.34 5.97 6.02
C GLN A 96 -5.83 6.90 7.14
N CYS A 97 -5.19 8.02 7.32
CA CYS A 97 -5.42 8.93 8.44
C CYS A 97 -6.78 9.67 8.43
N GLY A 98 -7.63 9.45 7.41
CA GLY A 98 -8.98 10.01 7.31
C GLY A 98 -9.08 11.53 7.04
N THR A 99 -7.98 12.28 7.17
CA THR A 99 -7.94 13.72 6.95
C THR A 99 -6.98 14.06 5.82
N CYS A 100 -7.49 13.98 4.58
CA CYS A 100 -6.65 14.13 3.40
C CYS A 100 -6.40 15.60 3.07
N ILE A 101 -5.11 15.98 2.98
CA ILE A 101 -4.66 17.34 2.65
C ILE A 101 -3.90 17.41 1.30
N LEU A 102 -4.02 16.39 0.47
CA LEU A 102 -3.34 16.33 -0.83
C LEU A 102 -3.73 17.49 -1.76
N GLY A 103 -4.95 18.01 -1.63
CA GLY A 103 -5.42 19.17 -2.38
C GLY A 103 -4.64 20.45 -2.07
N GLU A 104 -4.21 20.63 -0.83
CA GLU A 104 -3.44 21.79 -0.35
C GLU A 104 -1.93 21.63 -0.59
N THR A 105 -1.45 20.40 -0.75
CA THR A 105 -0.02 20.08 -0.85
C THR A 105 0.42 19.68 -2.27
N GLY A 106 -0.42 19.94 -3.26
CA GLY A 106 -0.11 19.63 -4.66
C GLY A 106 0.04 18.14 -4.96
N GLY A 107 -0.64 17.28 -4.20
CA GLY A 107 -0.62 15.83 -4.38
C GLY A 107 0.50 15.10 -3.61
N ILE A 108 1.28 15.78 -2.78
CA ILE A 108 2.35 15.18 -1.98
C ILE A 108 1.88 15.05 -0.53
N CYS A 109 1.83 13.84 0.01
CA CYS A 109 1.38 13.60 1.38
C CYS A 109 2.49 13.89 2.39
N PRO A 110 2.40 14.96 3.20
CA PRO A 110 3.45 15.25 4.17
C PRO A 110 3.49 14.25 5.33
N VAL A 111 2.41 13.49 5.56
CA VAL A 111 2.36 12.50 6.65
C VAL A 111 3.25 11.30 6.36
N THR A 112 3.28 10.83 5.11
CA THR A 112 4.09 9.69 4.69
C THR A 112 5.45 10.09 4.14
N THR A 113 5.60 11.31 3.64
CA THR A 113 6.86 11.76 3.02
C THR A 113 7.78 12.47 4.03
N CYS A 114 7.22 13.22 5.01
CA CYS A 114 8.01 13.89 6.03
C CYS A 114 8.30 12.94 7.21
N HIS A 115 9.58 12.71 7.54
CA HIS A 115 9.95 11.89 8.70
C HIS A 115 9.34 12.34 10.03
N LYS A 116 9.02 13.61 10.16
CA LYS A 116 8.36 14.16 11.34
C LYS A 116 6.84 14.24 11.22
N GLY A 117 6.27 13.84 10.06
CA GLY A 117 4.82 13.90 9.81
C GLY A 117 4.22 15.30 9.91
N LEU A 118 5.00 16.34 9.68
CA LEU A 118 4.55 17.73 9.83
C LEU A 118 3.56 18.11 8.74
N VAL A 119 2.41 18.66 9.15
CA VAL A 119 1.32 19.02 8.22
C VAL A 119 1.15 20.54 8.00
N ASN A 120 1.88 21.36 8.74
CA ASN A 120 1.77 22.83 8.72
C ASN A 120 3.08 23.54 8.34
N GLY A 121 3.82 22.96 7.41
CA GLY A 121 5.05 23.56 6.92
C GLY A 121 6.32 22.84 7.36
N PRO A 122 7.49 23.30 6.88
CA PRO A 122 8.78 22.69 7.15
C PRO A 122 9.23 22.88 8.60
N CYS A 123 10.06 21.96 9.09
CA CYS A 123 10.69 22.06 10.41
C CYS A 123 11.83 23.10 10.49
N GLY A 124 12.27 23.62 9.34
CA GLY A 124 13.42 24.54 9.26
C GLY A 124 14.79 23.86 9.20
N GLY A 125 14.86 22.52 9.33
CA GLY A 125 16.12 21.77 9.32
C GLY A 125 16.55 21.24 7.94
N THR A 126 15.85 21.62 6.88
CA THR A 126 16.24 21.19 5.52
C THR A 126 17.58 21.82 5.13
N ASN A 127 18.45 21.04 4.51
CA ASN A 127 19.72 21.46 3.96
C ASN A 127 19.76 21.10 2.47
N ASP A 128 19.89 22.09 1.60
CA ASP A 128 19.87 21.95 0.12
C ASP A 128 18.71 21.06 -0.39
N GLY A 129 17.53 21.18 0.24
CA GLY A 129 16.36 20.41 -0.11
C GLY A 129 16.33 19.00 0.47
N ARG A 130 17.34 18.58 1.20
CA ARG A 130 17.42 17.28 1.87
C ARG A 130 16.83 17.31 3.27
N CYS A 131 16.32 16.19 3.73
CA CYS A 131 15.74 16.05 5.08
C CYS A 131 16.85 16.05 6.14
N GLU A 132 16.66 16.75 7.26
CA GLU A 132 17.63 16.76 8.37
C GLU A 132 17.74 15.42 9.09
N ILE A 133 16.71 14.57 9.00
CA ILE A 133 16.68 13.26 9.65
C ILE A 133 17.34 12.19 8.76
N ASP A 134 17.22 12.35 7.44
CA ASP A 134 17.74 11.41 6.47
C ASP A 134 18.23 12.18 5.23
N SER A 135 19.53 12.37 5.15
CA SER A 135 20.18 13.14 4.06
C SER A 135 20.04 12.51 2.67
N GLU A 136 19.69 11.21 2.60
CA GLU A 136 19.44 10.53 1.33
C GLU A 136 18.05 10.84 0.76
N LYS A 137 17.16 11.42 1.57
CA LYS A 137 15.79 11.77 1.17
C LYS A 137 15.59 13.25 0.97
N ASP A 138 14.76 13.59 -0.01
CA ASP A 138 14.31 14.95 -0.22
C ASP A 138 13.42 15.40 0.94
N CYS A 139 13.50 16.67 1.29
CA CYS A 139 12.60 17.28 2.24
C CYS A 139 11.18 17.37 1.67
N ALA A 140 10.20 16.73 2.30
CA ALA A 140 8.81 16.72 1.85
C ALA A 140 8.27 18.13 1.61
N TRP A 141 8.57 19.09 2.48
CA TRP A 141 8.09 20.46 2.35
C TRP A 141 8.81 21.27 1.29
N THR A 142 10.05 20.95 0.96
CA THR A 142 10.74 21.50 -0.23
C THR A 142 10.06 20.99 -1.51
N LEU A 143 9.74 19.71 -1.57
CA LEU A 143 8.99 19.13 -2.71
C LEU A 143 7.61 19.79 -2.86
N ILE A 144 6.86 19.92 -1.75
CA ILE A 144 5.53 20.57 -1.74
C ILE A 144 5.63 22.03 -2.20
N TYR A 145 6.59 22.79 -1.68
CA TYR A 145 6.82 24.18 -2.11
C TYR A 145 7.07 24.28 -3.62
N ASN A 146 8.00 23.49 -4.13
CA ASN A 146 8.34 23.50 -5.56
C ASN A 146 7.11 23.12 -6.41
N ARG A 147 6.37 22.10 -6.00
CA ARG A 147 5.15 21.66 -6.68
C ARG A 147 4.07 22.74 -6.70
N LEU A 148 3.81 23.37 -5.56
CA LEU A 148 2.82 24.45 -5.47
C LEU A 148 3.25 25.70 -6.23
N LYS A 149 4.55 25.99 -6.28
CA LYS A 149 5.12 27.07 -7.10
C LYS A 149 4.88 26.82 -8.59
N GLU A 150 5.16 25.62 -9.09
CA GLU A 150 4.87 25.20 -10.46
C GLU A 150 3.39 25.35 -10.82
N LEU A 151 2.50 25.03 -9.88
CA LEU A 151 1.06 25.12 -10.05
C LEU A 151 0.50 26.55 -9.86
N GLY A 152 1.32 27.53 -9.49
CA GLY A 152 0.85 28.88 -9.16
C GLY A 152 -0.03 28.95 -7.90
N ARG A 153 0.12 27.99 -6.96
CA ARG A 153 -0.74 27.81 -5.79
C ARG A 153 -0.03 27.92 -4.44
N LEU A 154 1.00 28.73 -4.34
CA LEU A 154 1.75 28.92 -3.07
C LEU A 154 0.88 29.38 -1.90
N ASP A 155 -0.23 30.07 -2.16
CA ASP A 155 -1.17 30.48 -1.11
C ASP A 155 -1.79 29.29 -0.36
N SER A 156 -1.83 28.10 -0.95
CA SER A 156 -2.26 26.87 -0.27
C SER A 156 -1.41 26.55 0.97
N MET A 157 -0.14 26.96 1.01
CA MET A 157 0.74 26.78 2.19
C MET A 157 0.34 27.63 3.40
N ARG A 158 -0.54 28.61 3.23
CA ARG A 158 -1.07 29.44 4.33
C ARG A 158 -2.28 28.83 5.01
N VAL A 159 -2.82 27.74 4.46
CA VAL A 159 -3.96 27.03 5.05
C VAL A 159 -3.48 26.23 6.25
N LEU A 160 -3.89 26.65 7.44
CA LEU A 160 -3.54 25.96 8.68
C LEU A 160 -4.36 24.67 8.82
N GLN A 161 -3.68 23.55 8.90
CA GLN A 161 -4.30 22.27 9.22
C GLN A 161 -4.55 22.17 10.72
N LYS A 162 -5.81 21.91 11.11
CA LYS A 162 -6.18 21.70 12.51
C LYS A 162 -5.53 20.43 13.06
N PRO A 163 -5.28 20.35 14.38
CA PRO A 163 -4.88 19.12 15.03
C PRO A 163 -5.88 18.00 14.70
N ARG A 164 -5.37 16.81 14.41
CA ARG A 164 -6.21 15.65 14.10
C ARG A 164 -6.95 15.19 15.33
N ASN A 165 -8.23 14.89 15.15
CA ASN A 165 -9.02 14.22 16.18
C ASN A 165 -9.00 12.71 15.94
N HIS A 166 -8.06 12.01 16.57
CA HIS A 166 -7.92 10.56 16.48
C HIS A 166 -9.10 9.81 17.10
N GLN A 167 -9.95 10.46 17.89
CA GLN A 167 -11.19 9.84 18.40
C GLN A 167 -12.22 9.60 17.30
N GLY A 168 -12.13 10.34 16.19
CA GLY A 168 -12.98 10.19 15.02
C GLY A 168 -12.44 9.20 13.98
N GLU A 169 -11.29 8.54 14.26
CA GLU A 169 -10.76 7.52 13.34
C GLU A 169 -11.74 6.35 13.23
N PRO A 170 -12.03 5.90 11.99
CA PRO A 170 -13.04 4.87 11.81
C PRO A 170 -12.59 3.58 12.49
N SER A 171 -13.46 3.06 13.35
CA SER A 171 -13.32 1.68 13.85
C SER A 171 -13.52 0.69 12.71
N PRO A 172 -12.94 -0.53 12.78
CA PRO A 172 -13.23 -1.55 11.78
C PRO A 172 -14.73 -1.72 11.60
N GLY A 173 -15.22 -1.58 10.38
CA GLY A 173 -16.65 -1.63 10.12
C GLY A 173 -17.01 -1.61 8.64
N LYS A 174 -18.30 -1.52 8.37
CA LYS A 174 -18.85 -1.37 7.03
C LYS A 174 -19.22 0.08 6.81
N TYR A 175 -18.73 0.67 5.75
CA TYR A 175 -19.01 2.04 5.36
C TYR A 175 -19.87 2.05 4.10
N ARG A 176 -20.92 2.87 4.06
CA ARG A 176 -21.74 3.14 2.90
C ARG A 176 -21.54 4.60 2.51
N LEU A 177 -21.08 4.81 1.29
CA LEU A 177 -21.05 6.15 0.72
C LEU A 177 -22.49 6.55 0.36
N ALA A 178 -22.85 7.80 0.67
CA ALA A 178 -24.15 8.38 0.33
C ALA A 178 -24.23 8.73 -1.16
#